data_f1b5b9ef3634abab9bdd813705a1ec9b
#
_entry.id   f1b5b9ef3634abab9bdd813705a1ec9b
#
_cell.length_a   1.000
_cell.length_b   1.000
_cell.length_c   1.000
_cell.angle_alpha   90.00
_cell.angle_beta   90.00
_cell.angle_gamma   90.00
#
_symmetry.space_group_name_H-M   'P 1'
#
loop_
_entity.id
_entity.type
_entity.pdbx_description
1 polymer ?
#
loop_
_entity_poly.entity_id
_entity_poly.type
_entity_poly.pdbx_seq_one_letter_code
_entity_poly.pdbx_strand_id
1 'polypeptide(L)'
;MNTKFLQFYVFNRVWISLGLVIIGLVWGFMENFDFAWILITVGVILFLAHFLLGPIRLLQKSVEGGDFDLSMKVIDSVKYPALLIKPVRSMYYMIQSNMAVSQKDFTKAEVLIKKSSELGMPMKDMDAMVVFQHGAIFFQKGDYKSALPKLREALSKGMNDPDSM
;
A
#
# COMPACT_ATOMS: atom_id res chain seq x y z
N MET A 1 11.26 -15.41 -0.06
CA MET A 1 10.10 -15.83 0.76
C MET A 1 8.98 -16.22 -0.20
N ASN A 2 8.39 -17.40 -0.03
CA ASN A 2 7.41 -17.96 -0.99
C ASN A 2 6.14 -17.09 -1.01
N THR A 3 5.69 -16.69 -2.21
CA THR A 3 4.53 -15.80 -2.38
C THR A 3 3.24 -16.40 -1.81
N LYS A 4 3.08 -17.73 -1.89
CA LYS A 4 1.94 -18.46 -1.30
C LYS A 4 1.91 -18.35 0.23
N PHE A 5 3.06 -18.44 0.89
CA PHE A 5 3.16 -18.27 2.34
C PHE A 5 2.83 -16.83 2.75
N LEU A 6 3.30 -15.85 1.99
CA LEU A 6 3.00 -14.45 2.25
C LEU A 6 1.50 -14.15 2.09
N GLN A 7 0.86 -14.72 1.06
CA GLN A 7 -0.59 -14.62 0.85
C GLN A 7 -1.35 -15.20 2.03
N PHE A 8 -1.04 -16.45 2.42
CA PHE A 8 -1.67 -17.11 3.56
C PHE A 8 -1.54 -16.26 4.83
N TYR A 9 -0.34 -15.77 5.14
CA TYR A 9 -0.09 -14.94 6.30
C TYR A 9 -0.89 -13.63 6.27
N VAL A 10 -0.89 -12.91 5.15
CA VAL A 10 -1.57 -11.61 5.02
C VAL A 10 -3.08 -11.76 5.17
N PHE A 11 -3.69 -12.77 4.55
CA PHE A 11 -5.13 -12.97 4.63
C PHE A 11 -5.59 -13.56 5.98
N ASN A 12 -4.74 -14.30 6.67
CA ASN A 12 -5.08 -14.93 7.96
C ASN A 12 -4.52 -14.18 9.18
N ARG A 13 -3.80 -13.08 8.99
CA ARG A 13 -3.10 -12.34 10.06
C ARG A 13 -4.02 -11.90 11.19
N VAL A 14 -5.26 -11.50 10.89
CA VAL A 14 -6.26 -11.12 11.89
C VAL A 14 -6.63 -12.33 12.77
N TRP A 15 -6.85 -13.48 12.16
CA TRP A 15 -7.18 -14.72 12.90
C TRP A 15 -5.99 -15.21 13.73
N ILE A 16 -4.77 -15.09 13.21
CA ILE A 16 -3.53 -15.44 13.94
C ILE A 16 -3.35 -14.51 15.14
N SER A 17 -3.57 -13.20 14.99
CA SER A 17 -3.44 -12.24 16.08
C SER A 17 -4.50 -12.47 17.17
N LEU A 18 -5.76 -12.71 16.80
CA LEU A 18 -6.83 -13.06 17.73
C LEU A 18 -6.55 -14.37 18.47
N GLY A 19 -6.06 -15.40 17.75
CA GLY A 19 -5.65 -16.67 18.34
C GLY A 19 -4.58 -16.49 19.41
N LEU A 20 -3.55 -15.70 19.14
CA LEU A 20 -2.49 -15.41 20.12
C LEU A 20 -3.03 -14.69 21.37
N VAL A 21 -3.93 -13.73 21.21
CA VAL A 21 -4.55 -13.03 22.34
C VAL A 21 -5.38 -14.00 23.18
N ILE A 22 -6.20 -14.84 22.53
CA ILE A 22 -7.05 -15.82 23.24
C ILE A 22 -6.18 -16.83 23.98
N ILE A 23 -5.15 -17.40 23.34
CA ILE A 23 -4.24 -18.33 23.97
C ILE A 23 -3.53 -17.68 25.17
N GLY A 24 -3.07 -16.42 25.01
CA GLY A 24 -2.44 -15.67 26.11
C GLY A 24 -3.40 -15.45 27.29
N LEU A 25 -4.67 -15.12 27.03
CA LEU A 25 -5.67 -14.97 28.08
C LEU A 25 -5.94 -16.29 28.81
N VAL A 26 -6.16 -17.38 28.06
CA VAL A 26 -6.43 -18.71 28.66
C VAL A 26 -5.24 -19.15 29.51
N TRP A 27 -4.01 -19.00 29.00
CA TRP A 27 -2.80 -19.35 29.75
C TRP A 27 -2.65 -18.53 31.03
N GLY A 28 -2.90 -17.21 30.97
CA GLY A 28 -2.84 -16.32 32.13
C GLY A 28 -3.84 -16.70 33.23
N PHE A 29 -5.02 -17.25 32.87
CA PHE A 29 -5.99 -17.73 33.84
C PHE A 29 -5.62 -19.11 34.45
N MET A 30 -4.84 -19.94 33.72
CA MET A 30 -4.55 -21.31 34.17
C MET A 30 -3.29 -21.41 35.04
N GLU A 31 -2.25 -20.59 34.78
CA GLU A 31 -0.98 -20.67 35.51
C GLU A 31 -0.59 -19.34 36.14
N ASN A 32 0.18 -18.52 35.50
CA ASN A 32 0.57 -17.19 36.01
C ASN A 32 0.67 -16.20 34.86
N PHE A 33 0.37 -14.94 35.11
CA PHE A 33 0.39 -13.88 34.10
C PHE A 33 1.79 -13.54 33.56
N ASP A 34 2.88 -14.11 34.14
CA ASP A 34 4.26 -13.73 33.83
C ASP A 34 4.67 -13.91 32.35
N PHE A 35 4.16 -14.95 31.66
CA PHE A 35 4.39 -15.15 30.24
C PHE A 35 3.18 -14.86 29.35
N ALA A 36 1.98 -14.87 29.91
CA ALA A 36 0.73 -14.68 29.18
C ALA A 36 0.66 -13.29 28.54
N TRP A 37 1.12 -12.25 29.23
CA TRP A 37 1.10 -10.88 28.74
C TRP A 37 1.98 -10.67 27.50
N ILE A 38 3.06 -11.48 27.32
CA ILE A 38 3.91 -11.43 26.12
C ILE A 38 3.10 -11.86 24.89
N LEU A 39 2.36 -12.97 24.99
CA LEU A 39 1.51 -13.45 23.90
C LEU A 39 0.41 -12.44 23.55
N ILE A 40 -0.23 -11.86 24.57
CA ILE A 40 -1.25 -10.83 24.40
C ILE A 40 -0.66 -9.60 23.70
N THR A 41 0.51 -9.12 24.15
CA THR A 41 1.18 -7.94 23.57
C THR A 41 1.55 -8.20 22.12
N VAL A 42 2.15 -9.34 21.80
CA VAL A 42 2.50 -9.73 20.42
C VAL A 42 1.24 -9.81 19.56
N GLY A 43 0.16 -10.42 20.05
CA GLY A 43 -1.11 -10.50 19.34
C GLY A 43 -1.70 -9.12 19.05
N VAL A 44 -1.68 -8.21 20.02
CA VAL A 44 -2.15 -6.82 19.85
C VAL A 44 -1.29 -6.06 18.85
N ILE A 45 0.04 -6.18 18.93
CA ILE A 45 0.96 -5.54 17.96
C ILE A 45 0.69 -6.04 16.54
N LEU A 46 0.53 -7.35 16.34
CA LEU A 46 0.20 -7.93 15.03
C LEU A 46 -1.16 -7.45 14.51
N PHE A 47 -2.15 -7.31 15.41
CA PHE A 47 -3.46 -6.78 15.07
C PHE A 47 -3.39 -5.32 14.63
N LEU A 48 -2.72 -4.46 15.40
CA LEU A 48 -2.53 -3.06 15.04
C LEU A 48 -1.73 -2.91 13.73
N ALA A 49 -0.66 -3.69 13.57
CA ALA A 49 0.13 -3.69 12.35
C ALA A 49 -0.69 -4.09 11.10
N HIS A 50 -1.75 -4.89 11.26
CA HIS A 50 -2.66 -5.20 10.15
C HIS A 50 -3.36 -3.94 9.62
N PHE A 51 -3.87 -3.09 10.50
CA PHE A 51 -4.56 -1.87 10.10
C PHE A 51 -3.61 -0.76 9.65
N LEU A 52 -2.45 -0.61 10.31
CA LEU A 52 -1.52 0.49 10.03
C LEU A 52 -0.68 0.26 8.78
N LEU A 53 -0.18 -0.96 8.58
CA LEU A 53 0.71 -1.31 7.48
C LEU A 53 -0.02 -1.98 6.30
N GLY A 54 -1.21 -2.56 6.56
CA GLY A 54 -1.96 -3.26 5.54
C GLY A 54 -1.15 -4.37 4.85
N PRO A 55 -1.62 -4.89 3.74
CA PRO A 55 -0.93 -5.90 2.93
C PRO A 55 0.04 -5.30 1.91
N ILE A 56 0.66 -4.15 2.22
CA ILE A 56 1.44 -3.36 1.24
C ILE A 56 2.58 -4.14 0.58
N ARG A 57 3.29 -5.00 1.35
CA ARG A 57 4.37 -5.83 0.81
C ARG A 57 3.86 -6.85 -0.22
N LEU A 58 2.67 -7.40 0.00
CA LEU A 58 2.06 -8.32 -0.95
C LEU A 58 1.60 -7.57 -2.20
N LEU A 59 1.04 -6.37 -2.02
CA LEU A 59 0.62 -5.51 -3.10
C LEU A 59 1.81 -5.08 -3.97
N GLN A 60 2.90 -4.60 -3.36
CA GLN A 60 4.11 -4.24 -4.09
C GLN A 60 4.64 -5.43 -4.91
N LYS A 61 4.73 -6.60 -4.30
CA LYS A 61 5.24 -7.80 -4.94
C LYS A 61 4.34 -8.32 -6.07
N SER A 62 3.02 -8.18 -5.95
CA SER A 62 2.07 -8.54 -6.99
C SER A 62 2.16 -7.59 -8.19
N VAL A 63 2.36 -6.29 -7.93
CA VAL A 63 2.55 -5.29 -8.99
C VAL A 63 3.88 -5.51 -9.73
N GLU A 64 4.98 -5.72 -9.00
CA GLU A 64 6.31 -6.02 -9.59
C GLU A 64 6.29 -7.32 -10.39
N GLY A 65 5.53 -8.31 -9.94
CA GLY A 65 5.34 -9.60 -10.62
C GLY A 65 4.34 -9.59 -11.77
N GLY A 66 3.65 -8.46 -12.02
CA GLY A 66 2.61 -8.36 -13.05
C GLY A 66 1.34 -9.17 -12.74
N ASP A 67 1.15 -9.63 -11.49
CA ASP A 67 -0.02 -10.39 -11.07
C ASP A 67 -1.18 -9.43 -10.74
N PHE A 68 -1.92 -9.08 -11.79
CA PHE A 68 -3.02 -8.11 -11.69
C PHE A 68 -4.16 -8.62 -10.81
N ASP A 69 -4.50 -9.91 -10.91
CA ASP A 69 -5.59 -10.52 -10.12
C ASP A 69 -5.27 -10.53 -8.63
N LEU A 70 -4.02 -10.83 -8.28
CA LEU A 70 -3.57 -10.77 -6.90
C LEU A 70 -3.57 -9.33 -6.39
N SER A 71 -3.13 -8.36 -7.21
CA SER A 71 -3.14 -6.95 -6.86
C SER A 71 -4.56 -6.46 -6.55
N MET A 72 -5.55 -6.85 -7.35
CA MET A 72 -6.96 -6.54 -7.10
C MET A 72 -7.45 -7.12 -5.78
N LYS A 73 -7.22 -8.42 -5.53
CA LYS A 73 -7.62 -9.07 -4.27
C LYS A 73 -6.99 -8.41 -3.04
N VAL A 74 -5.73 -7.99 -3.18
CA VAL A 74 -5.02 -7.29 -2.09
C VAL A 74 -5.62 -5.91 -1.83
N ILE A 75 -5.93 -5.15 -2.88
CA ILE A 75 -6.58 -3.83 -2.77
C ILE A 75 -7.96 -3.97 -2.12
N ASP A 76 -8.76 -4.91 -2.57
CA ASP A 76 -10.11 -5.15 -2.04
C ASP A 76 -10.10 -5.62 -0.58
N SER A 77 -9.00 -6.24 -0.12
CA SER A 77 -8.83 -6.63 1.29
C SER A 77 -8.66 -5.44 2.24
N VAL A 78 -8.28 -4.26 1.73
CA VAL A 78 -8.09 -3.05 2.53
C VAL A 78 -9.42 -2.32 2.71
N LYS A 79 -10.18 -2.69 3.74
CA LYS A 79 -11.50 -2.10 4.03
C LYS A 79 -11.42 -0.64 4.48
N TYR A 80 -10.35 -0.25 5.17
CA TYR A 80 -10.20 1.06 5.80
C TYR A 80 -8.88 1.73 5.41
N PRO A 81 -8.73 2.26 4.18
CA PRO A 81 -7.48 2.91 3.75
C PRO A 81 -7.08 4.10 4.61
N ALA A 82 -8.06 4.75 5.26
CA ALA A 82 -7.81 5.88 6.15
C ALA A 82 -6.99 5.52 7.40
N LEU A 83 -7.01 4.26 7.84
CA LEU A 83 -6.25 3.77 8.98
C LEU A 83 -4.78 3.47 8.63
N LEU A 84 -4.44 3.37 7.36
CA LEU A 84 -3.07 3.18 6.93
C LEU A 84 -2.23 4.43 7.29
N ILE A 85 -0.99 4.22 7.72
CA ILE A 85 -0.04 5.33 7.90
C ILE A 85 0.16 6.08 6.59
N LYS A 86 0.43 7.39 6.65
CA LYS A 86 0.49 8.27 5.47
C LYS A 86 1.30 7.71 4.30
N PRO A 87 2.56 7.23 4.48
CA PRO A 87 3.35 6.72 3.36
C PRO A 87 2.72 5.49 2.69
N VAL A 88 2.17 4.57 3.48
CA VAL A 88 1.51 3.35 2.99
C VAL A 88 0.22 3.71 2.25
N ARG A 89 -0.54 4.66 2.78
CA ARG A 89 -1.78 5.15 2.16
C ARG A 89 -1.53 5.87 0.83
N SER A 90 -0.45 6.65 0.75
CA SER A 90 -0.04 7.30 -0.50
C SER A 90 0.28 6.26 -1.58
N MET A 91 1.11 5.26 -1.24
CA MET A 91 1.46 4.16 -2.12
C MET A 91 0.23 3.33 -2.55
N TYR A 92 -0.69 3.08 -1.63
CA TYR A 92 -1.95 2.41 -1.92
C TYR A 92 -2.77 3.15 -2.99
N TYR A 93 -2.93 4.47 -2.88
CA TYR A 93 -3.64 5.26 -3.88
C TYR A 93 -2.89 5.34 -5.22
N MET A 94 -1.56 5.38 -5.21
CA MET A 94 -0.77 5.34 -6.43
C MET A 94 -1.01 4.03 -7.20
N ILE A 95 -0.99 2.89 -6.51
CA ILE A 95 -1.22 1.59 -7.14
C ILE A 95 -2.66 1.48 -7.66
N GLN A 96 -3.66 1.93 -6.88
CA GLN A 96 -5.04 1.99 -7.35
C GLN A 96 -5.19 2.87 -8.59
N SER A 97 -4.45 3.99 -8.68
CA SER A 97 -4.44 4.86 -9.85
C SER A 97 -3.91 4.13 -11.09
N ASN A 98 -2.80 3.38 -10.95
CA ASN A 98 -2.25 2.55 -12.03
C ASN A 98 -3.26 1.51 -12.53
N MET A 99 -3.99 0.89 -11.62
CA MET A 99 -5.03 -0.07 -11.97
C MET A 99 -6.21 0.58 -12.70
N ALA A 100 -6.63 1.79 -12.28
CA ALA A 100 -7.66 2.55 -12.97
C ALA A 100 -7.21 2.94 -14.39
N VAL A 101 -5.93 3.31 -14.59
CA VAL A 101 -5.34 3.54 -15.92
C VAL A 101 -5.43 2.28 -16.79
N SER A 102 -5.08 1.11 -16.25
CA SER A 102 -5.18 -0.16 -16.98
C SER A 102 -6.62 -0.47 -17.41
N GLN A 103 -7.60 -0.05 -16.62
CA GLN A 103 -9.03 -0.16 -16.91
C GLN A 103 -9.55 0.97 -17.82
N LYS A 104 -8.68 1.91 -18.25
CA LYS A 104 -9.02 3.12 -19.01
C LYS A 104 -9.98 4.08 -18.28
N ASP A 105 -10.12 3.95 -16.97
CA ASP A 105 -10.86 4.88 -16.11
C ASP A 105 -9.92 6.02 -15.65
N PHE A 106 -9.61 6.91 -16.58
CA PHE A 106 -8.68 8.01 -16.36
C PHE A 106 -9.22 9.02 -15.35
N THR A 107 -10.54 9.15 -15.20
CA THR A 107 -11.15 10.05 -14.22
C THR A 107 -10.89 9.57 -12.80
N LYS A 108 -11.12 8.29 -12.54
CA LYS A 108 -10.80 7.65 -11.27
C LYS A 108 -9.29 7.67 -11.00
N ALA A 109 -8.48 7.39 -12.03
CA ALA A 109 -7.03 7.42 -11.93
C ALA A 109 -6.52 8.79 -11.48
N GLU A 110 -7.03 9.88 -12.04
CA GLU A 110 -6.67 11.25 -11.69
C GLU A 110 -7.00 11.58 -10.23
N VAL A 111 -8.20 11.21 -9.76
CA VAL A 111 -8.60 11.42 -8.35
C VAL A 111 -7.67 10.66 -7.40
N LEU A 112 -7.30 9.44 -7.75
CA LEU A 112 -6.46 8.60 -6.90
C LEU A 112 -5.01 9.07 -6.86
N ILE A 113 -4.43 9.46 -8.01
CA ILE A 113 -3.05 9.96 -8.04
C ILE A 113 -2.92 11.32 -7.34
N LYS A 114 -3.95 12.16 -7.42
CA LYS A 114 -4.01 13.40 -6.67
C LYS A 114 -4.01 13.15 -5.16
N LYS A 115 -4.82 12.21 -4.65
CA LYS A 115 -4.80 11.80 -3.23
C LYS A 115 -3.43 11.28 -2.81
N SER A 116 -2.76 10.51 -3.66
CA SER A 116 -1.40 10.02 -3.40
C SER A 116 -0.41 11.17 -3.26
N SER A 117 -0.43 12.12 -4.19
CA SER A 117 0.44 13.31 -4.20
C SER A 117 0.23 14.20 -2.96
N GLU A 118 -1.02 14.41 -2.55
CA GLU A 118 -1.37 15.24 -1.37
C GLU A 118 -0.88 14.62 -0.05
N LEU A 119 -0.77 13.31 0.02
CA LEU A 119 -0.23 12.61 1.19
C LEU A 119 1.30 12.66 1.28
N GLY A 120 1.96 12.89 0.15
CA GLY A 120 3.42 12.84 0.00
C GLY A 120 3.98 11.41 0.02
N MET A 121 5.09 11.22 -0.65
CA MET A 121 5.81 9.94 -0.67
C MET A 121 6.97 9.92 0.33
N PRO A 122 7.34 8.76 0.87
CA PRO A 122 8.42 8.65 1.84
C PRO A 122 9.81 8.94 1.24
N MET A 123 9.96 8.83 -0.09
CA MET A 123 11.20 9.01 -0.82
C MET A 123 11.01 10.02 -1.94
N LYS A 124 12.01 10.90 -2.17
CA LYS A 124 11.96 11.94 -3.22
C LYS A 124 11.76 11.36 -4.63
N ASP A 125 12.40 10.22 -4.90
CA ASP A 125 12.30 9.56 -6.22
C ASP A 125 10.87 9.06 -6.48
N MET A 126 10.21 8.54 -5.45
CA MET A 126 8.81 8.13 -5.54
C MET A 126 7.88 9.33 -5.74
N ASP A 127 8.22 10.50 -5.20
CA ASP A 127 7.44 11.73 -5.40
C ASP A 127 7.51 12.19 -6.86
N ALA A 128 8.70 12.13 -7.48
CA ALA A 128 8.88 12.38 -8.92
C ALA A 128 8.03 11.42 -9.77
N MET A 129 7.99 10.14 -9.40
CA MET A 129 7.22 9.11 -10.08
C MET A 129 5.70 9.36 -10.01
N VAL A 130 5.18 9.79 -8.85
CA VAL A 130 3.77 10.17 -8.68
C VAL A 130 3.41 11.36 -9.56
N VAL A 131 4.28 12.38 -9.61
CA VAL A 131 4.07 13.57 -10.44
C VAL A 131 4.11 13.20 -11.92
N PHE A 132 5.04 12.35 -12.33
CA PHE A 132 5.10 11.83 -13.70
C PHE A 132 3.83 11.09 -14.09
N GLN A 133 3.38 10.17 -13.23
CA GLN A 133 2.15 9.42 -13.46
C GLN A 133 0.93 10.33 -13.60
N HIS A 134 0.85 11.39 -12.79
CA HIS A 134 -0.22 12.39 -12.91
C HIS A 134 -0.20 13.08 -14.28
N GLY A 135 0.99 13.48 -14.75
CA GLY A 135 1.16 14.03 -16.09
C GLY A 135 0.80 13.04 -17.21
N ALA A 136 1.19 11.76 -17.06
CA ALA A 136 0.85 10.71 -18.01
C ALA A 136 -0.68 10.46 -18.10
N ILE A 137 -1.39 10.53 -16.98
CA ILE A 137 -2.87 10.41 -16.96
C ILE A 137 -3.51 11.56 -17.75
N PHE A 138 -3.08 12.82 -17.53
CA PHE A 138 -3.57 13.95 -18.32
C PHE A 138 -3.27 13.79 -19.81
N PHE A 139 -2.08 13.33 -20.15
CA PHE A 139 -1.69 13.07 -21.53
C PHE A 139 -2.62 12.03 -22.19
N GLN A 140 -2.93 10.93 -21.49
CA GLN A 140 -3.83 9.88 -21.98
C GLN A 140 -5.29 10.35 -22.09
N LYS A 141 -5.70 11.34 -21.29
CA LYS A 141 -7.00 12.02 -21.42
C LYS A 141 -7.06 12.99 -22.60
N GLY A 142 -5.95 13.31 -23.24
CA GLY A 142 -5.85 14.35 -24.26
C GLY A 142 -5.73 15.78 -23.69
N ASP A 143 -5.65 15.94 -22.37
CA ASP A 143 -5.42 17.23 -21.72
C ASP A 143 -3.92 17.57 -21.69
N TYR A 144 -3.40 17.93 -22.84
CA TYR A 144 -1.96 18.27 -23.00
C TYR A 144 -1.55 19.54 -22.24
N LYS A 145 -2.52 20.46 -21.99
CA LYS A 145 -2.24 21.69 -21.23
C LYS A 145 -1.91 21.37 -19.77
N SER A 146 -2.62 20.45 -19.15
CA SER A 146 -2.38 20.01 -17.77
C SER A 146 -1.23 18.99 -17.69
N ALA A 147 -1.02 18.19 -18.72
CA ALA A 147 0.03 17.20 -18.77
C ALA A 147 1.43 17.81 -18.75
N LEU A 148 1.68 18.82 -19.61
CA LEU A 148 3.01 19.41 -19.83
C LEU A 148 3.66 19.95 -18.55
N PRO A 149 2.99 20.77 -17.71
CA PRO A 149 3.60 21.26 -16.48
C PRO A 149 3.93 20.14 -15.50
N LYS A 150 3.09 19.09 -15.39
CA LYS A 150 3.34 17.94 -14.52
C LYS A 150 4.53 17.10 -14.98
N LEU A 151 4.66 16.86 -16.28
CA LEU A 151 5.82 16.16 -16.83
C LEU A 151 7.12 16.94 -16.63
N ARG A 152 7.09 18.26 -16.79
CA ARG A 152 8.25 19.13 -16.49
C ARG A 152 8.61 19.14 -15.01
N GLU A 153 7.60 19.17 -14.12
CA GLU A 153 7.79 19.05 -12.67
C GLU A 153 8.47 17.73 -12.30
N ALA A 154 8.04 16.61 -12.90
CA ALA A 154 8.65 15.30 -12.68
C ALA A 154 10.12 15.27 -13.12
N LEU A 155 10.44 15.84 -14.27
CA LEU A 155 11.83 15.97 -14.76
C LEU A 155 12.70 16.80 -13.80
N SER A 156 12.17 17.91 -13.28
CA SER A 156 12.90 18.76 -12.33
C SER A 156 13.13 18.08 -10.96
N LYS A 157 12.32 17.07 -10.62
CA LYS A 157 12.47 16.28 -9.39
C LYS A 157 13.42 15.08 -9.52
N GLY A 158 14.12 14.92 -10.66
CA GLY A 158 15.21 13.96 -10.82
C GLY A 158 14.88 12.72 -11.65
N MET A 159 13.75 12.66 -12.38
CA MET A 159 13.46 11.53 -13.27
C MET A 159 14.43 11.37 -14.45
N ASN A 160 15.37 12.30 -14.65
CA ASN A 160 16.37 12.29 -15.73
C ASN A 160 17.77 11.97 -15.24
N ASP A 161 17.97 11.60 -13.99
CA ASP A 161 19.30 11.21 -13.52
C ASP A 161 19.55 9.75 -13.89
N PRO A 162 20.39 9.45 -14.90
CA PRO A 162 20.69 8.07 -15.29
C PRO A 162 21.37 7.27 -14.17
N ASP A 163 21.89 7.94 -13.13
CA ASP A 163 22.51 7.33 -11.96
C ASP A 163 21.46 6.98 -10.86
N SER A 164 20.17 7.32 -11.08
CA SER A 164 19.08 7.05 -10.15
C SER A 164 18.28 5.78 -10.50
N MET A 165 18.67 5.03 -11.52
CA MET A 165 18.16 3.72 -11.87
C MET A 165 19.13 2.63 -11.43
#